data_a169ffaf6b7a26b808c04b8edabac830
#
_entry.id   a169ffaf6b7a26b808c04b8edabac830
#
_cell.length_a   1.000
_cell.length_b   1.000
_cell.length_c   1.000
_cell.angle_alpha   90.00
_cell.angle_beta   90.00
_cell.angle_gamma   90.00
#
_symmetry.space_group_name_H-M   'P 1'
#
loop_
_entity.id
_entity.type
_entity.pdbx_description
1 polymer ?
#
loop_
_entity_poly.entity_id
_entity_poly.type
_entity_poly.pdbx_seq_one_letter_code
_entity_poly.pdbx_strand_id
1 'polypeptide(L)'
;MRKQQATRRGSMRKYKDVGKRILVLVLSVCMIAGVLPAIPAEAADAFPGNGKITLGADANGATATGNDTYTYTGQEVKPAVTVQIDGETLKEKEDYSVYYRNNTSAGTAYIDIVGIGDSHRWQTTKSFTIAQQKLSYIGVNYKGVEGTGEDGYVYYTGSDVLPTITGVYGIISGTSTMVNLSADDYNVEYTSGSNTTVGTHSFKIVLKSSSNYTFSGTITENRYNIYYNIGADSVTVSNGLSDSTYTGTAQRPEFTLVDSQNSAGIQ
;
A
#
# COMPACT_ATOMS: atom_id res chain seq x y z
N MET A 1 -18.14 35.57 -58.60
CA MET A 1 -17.30 35.70 -57.40
C MET A 1 -17.95 35.27 -56.07
N ARG A 2 -19.27 35.43 -55.85
CA ARG A 2 -19.91 35.02 -54.57
C ARG A 2 -19.96 33.52 -54.26
N LYS A 3 -19.99 32.63 -55.25
CA LYS A 3 -20.01 31.14 -55.02
C LYS A 3 -18.66 30.58 -54.53
N GLN A 4 -17.53 31.17 -54.91
CA GLN A 4 -16.21 30.70 -54.46
C GLN A 4 -15.89 31.07 -52.99
N GLN A 5 -16.44 32.19 -52.49
CA GLN A 5 -16.23 32.59 -51.09
C GLN A 5 -17.04 31.72 -50.11
N ALA A 6 -18.24 31.26 -50.50
CA ALA A 6 -19.05 30.36 -49.66
C ALA A 6 -18.43 28.98 -49.49
N THR A 7 -17.78 28.45 -50.55
CA THR A 7 -17.11 27.13 -50.50
C THR A 7 -15.83 27.17 -49.62
N ARG A 8 -15.07 28.28 -49.64
CA ARG A 8 -13.89 28.45 -48.79
C ARG A 8 -14.27 28.58 -47.29
N ARG A 9 -15.35 29.27 -46.94
CA ARG A 9 -15.84 29.39 -45.57
C ARG A 9 -16.37 28.04 -45.01
N GLY A 10 -17.04 27.26 -45.84
CA GLY A 10 -17.51 25.92 -45.46
C GLY A 10 -16.37 24.91 -45.21
N SER A 11 -15.32 25.00 -46.02
CA SER A 11 -14.13 24.15 -45.87
C SER A 11 -13.35 24.48 -44.57
N MET A 12 -13.16 25.76 -44.24
CA MET A 12 -12.46 26.12 -42.97
C MET A 12 -13.26 25.72 -41.70
N ARG A 13 -14.64 25.80 -41.76
CA ARG A 13 -15.42 25.29 -40.61
C ARG A 13 -15.33 23.78 -40.44
N LYS A 14 -15.31 22.99 -41.51
CA LYS A 14 -15.13 21.54 -41.44
C LYS A 14 -13.75 21.16 -40.87
N TYR A 15 -12.71 21.88 -41.23
CA TYR A 15 -11.36 21.63 -40.67
C TYR A 15 -11.26 21.98 -39.19
N LYS A 16 -11.91 23.05 -38.72
CA LYS A 16 -11.93 23.40 -37.29
C LYS A 16 -12.66 22.34 -36.44
N ASP A 17 -13.75 21.77 -36.94
CA ASP A 17 -14.50 20.72 -36.23
C ASP A 17 -13.79 19.37 -36.23
N VAL A 18 -13.02 19.04 -37.27
CA VAL A 18 -12.19 17.83 -37.32
C VAL A 18 -11.01 17.94 -36.34
N GLY A 19 -10.37 19.11 -36.24
CA GLY A 19 -9.33 19.37 -35.26
C GLY A 19 -9.79 19.21 -33.82
N LYS A 20 -11.00 19.72 -33.49
CA LYS A 20 -11.61 19.55 -32.15
C LYS A 20 -11.95 18.09 -31.84
N ARG A 21 -12.45 17.33 -32.80
CA ARG A 21 -12.75 15.89 -32.63
C ARG A 21 -11.51 15.03 -32.49
N ILE A 22 -10.43 15.35 -33.21
CA ILE A 22 -9.14 14.66 -33.09
C ILE A 22 -8.48 14.96 -31.74
N LEU A 23 -8.54 16.20 -31.25
CA LEU A 23 -8.01 16.59 -29.95
C LEU A 23 -8.72 15.87 -28.80
N VAL A 24 -10.08 15.78 -28.86
CA VAL A 24 -10.86 15.05 -27.86
C VAL A 24 -10.58 13.55 -27.92
N LEU A 25 -10.34 12.98 -29.09
CA LEU A 25 -10.02 11.54 -29.24
C LEU A 25 -8.61 11.20 -28.75
N VAL A 26 -7.62 12.08 -28.96
CA VAL A 26 -6.26 11.93 -28.47
C VAL A 26 -6.23 12.06 -26.94
N LEU A 27 -6.98 13.01 -26.36
CA LEU A 27 -7.16 13.16 -24.92
C LEU A 27 -7.82 11.90 -24.28
N SER A 28 -8.81 11.29 -24.97
CA SER A 28 -9.48 10.07 -24.48
C SER A 28 -8.57 8.84 -24.48
N VAL A 29 -7.67 8.70 -25.45
CA VAL A 29 -6.73 7.56 -25.55
C VAL A 29 -5.57 7.69 -24.56
N CYS A 30 -5.11 8.92 -24.29
CA CYS A 30 -4.02 9.15 -23.31
C CYS A 30 -4.44 8.94 -21.86
N MET A 31 -5.73 9.04 -21.53
CA MET A 31 -6.24 8.72 -20.19
C MET A 31 -6.03 7.25 -19.78
N ILE A 32 -5.93 6.33 -20.74
CA ILE A 32 -5.70 4.89 -20.48
C ILE A 32 -4.22 4.61 -20.14
N ALA A 33 -3.31 5.48 -20.57
CA ALA A 33 -1.87 5.28 -20.41
C ALA A 33 -1.23 6.11 -19.27
N GLY A 34 -2.02 6.95 -18.56
CA GLY A 34 -1.51 7.84 -17.51
C GLY A 34 -0.55 8.93 -18.01
N VAL A 35 -0.45 9.11 -19.33
CA VAL A 35 0.38 10.13 -19.97
C VAL A 35 -0.52 11.27 -20.42
N LEU A 36 -0.34 12.45 -19.85
CA LEU A 36 -0.98 13.66 -20.36
C LEU A 36 -0.52 13.91 -21.80
N PRO A 37 -1.44 14.22 -22.72
CA PRO A 37 -1.03 14.76 -24.00
C PRO A 37 -0.26 16.05 -23.72
N ALA A 38 1.02 16.08 -24.02
CA ALA A 38 1.78 17.31 -23.98
C ALA A 38 1.10 18.30 -24.96
N ILE A 39 0.56 19.39 -24.45
CA ILE A 39 0.21 20.52 -25.29
C ILE A 39 1.57 20.98 -25.85
N PRO A 40 1.74 21.12 -27.19
CA PRO A 40 2.98 21.60 -27.74
C PRO A 40 3.41 22.88 -27.00
N ALA A 41 4.65 22.96 -26.58
CA ALA A 41 5.17 24.04 -25.72
C ALA A 41 4.92 25.46 -26.29
N GLU A 42 4.72 25.55 -27.60
CA GLU A 42 4.41 26.81 -28.30
C GLU A 42 2.93 27.25 -28.17
N ALA A 43 2.05 26.42 -27.56
CA ALA A 43 0.61 26.62 -27.58
C ALA A 43 -0.04 26.85 -26.20
N ALA A 44 0.69 26.64 -25.11
CA ALA A 44 0.15 26.81 -23.75
C ALA A 44 0.64 28.13 -23.16
N ASP A 45 -0.29 29.00 -22.81
CA ASP A 45 -0.01 30.21 -22.03
C ASP A 45 0.21 29.87 -20.57
N ALA A 46 0.93 30.72 -19.84
CA ALA A 46 1.01 30.60 -18.38
C ALA A 46 -0.38 30.80 -17.75
N PHE A 47 -0.65 30.09 -16.65
CA PHE A 47 -1.86 30.32 -15.89
C PHE A 47 -1.94 31.80 -15.45
N PRO A 48 -3.08 32.47 -15.67
CA PRO A 48 -3.20 33.90 -15.40
C PRO A 48 -2.81 34.28 -13.98
N GLY A 49 -2.05 35.38 -13.80
CA GLY A 49 -1.53 35.80 -12.50
C GLY A 49 -2.61 36.19 -11.48
N ASN A 50 -3.82 36.53 -11.95
CA ASN A 50 -5.01 36.79 -11.13
C ASN A 50 -5.92 35.56 -10.99
N GLY A 51 -5.51 34.43 -11.58
CA GLY A 51 -6.22 33.15 -11.47
C GLY A 51 -6.07 32.52 -10.08
N LYS A 52 -7.14 31.89 -9.61
CA LYS A 52 -7.21 31.20 -8.33
C LYS A 52 -7.69 29.77 -8.53
N ILE A 53 -6.98 28.81 -7.90
CA ILE A 53 -7.39 27.39 -7.86
C ILE A 53 -7.67 27.03 -6.41
N THR A 54 -8.86 26.51 -6.17
CA THR A 54 -9.30 26.03 -4.85
C THR A 54 -9.67 24.56 -4.93
N LEU A 55 -9.23 23.78 -3.96
CA LEU A 55 -9.59 22.37 -3.81
C LEU A 55 -10.74 22.24 -2.80
N GLY A 56 -11.75 21.50 -3.18
CA GLY A 56 -12.94 21.21 -2.38
C GLY A 56 -12.94 19.81 -1.77
N ALA A 57 -14.11 19.29 -1.47
CA ALA A 57 -14.27 17.94 -0.95
C ALA A 57 -13.79 16.90 -1.97
N ASP A 58 -13.27 15.79 -1.45
CA ASP A 58 -12.95 14.63 -2.26
C ASP A 58 -14.21 13.84 -2.65
N ALA A 59 -14.30 13.45 -3.91
CA ALA A 59 -15.45 12.70 -4.44
C ALA A 59 -15.54 11.26 -3.89
N ASN A 60 -14.41 10.69 -3.43
CA ASN A 60 -14.30 9.32 -2.95
C ASN A 60 -14.22 9.21 -1.40
N GLY A 61 -14.56 10.29 -0.69
CA GLY A 61 -14.76 10.29 0.75
C GLY A 61 -13.51 10.54 1.60
N ALA A 62 -12.36 10.88 1.01
CA ALA A 62 -11.20 11.30 1.80
C ALA A 62 -11.50 12.60 2.53
N THR A 63 -11.22 12.63 3.83
CA THR A 63 -11.49 13.79 4.68
C THR A 63 -10.42 14.86 4.50
N ALA A 64 -10.84 16.08 4.16
CA ALA A 64 -9.94 17.23 4.11
C ALA A 64 -9.57 17.69 5.54
N THR A 65 -8.27 17.83 5.79
CA THR A 65 -7.73 18.28 7.10
C THR A 65 -7.12 19.68 7.05
N GLY A 66 -7.46 20.47 6.04
CA GLY A 66 -6.95 21.81 5.77
C GLY A 66 -5.71 21.80 4.86
N ASN A 67 -5.31 22.99 4.35
CA ASN A 67 -4.14 23.19 3.50
C ASN A 67 -3.99 22.17 2.36
N ASP A 68 -5.08 21.85 1.65
CA ASP A 68 -5.10 20.85 0.56
C ASP A 68 -4.56 19.48 1.02
N THR A 69 -4.86 19.06 2.24
CA THR A 69 -4.48 17.76 2.81
C THR A 69 -5.71 16.89 2.99
N TYR A 70 -5.64 15.66 2.50
CA TYR A 70 -6.71 14.65 2.54
C TYR A 70 -6.16 13.38 3.18
N THR A 71 -7.00 12.64 3.91
CA THR A 71 -6.58 11.39 4.55
C THR A 71 -6.70 10.22 3.55
N TYR A 72 -5.71 9.33 3.55
CA TYR A 72 -5.76 8.09 2.77
C TYR A 72 -6.95 7.21 3.16
N THR A 73 -7.67 6.68 2.16
CA THR A 73 -8.87 5.83 2.35
C THR A 73 -8.79 4.48 1.66
N GLY A 74 -7.69 4.19 0.96
CA GLY A 74 -7.58 3.02 0.09
C GLY A 74 -8.17 3.23 -1.31
N GLN A 75 -8.74 4.40 -1.58
CA GLN A 75 -9.30 4.80 -2.87
C GLN A 75 -8.49 5.95 -3.46
N GLU A 76 -8.68 6.21 -4.76
CA GLU A 76 -8.15 7.42 -5.37
C GLU A 76 -8.72 8.66 -4.68
N VAL A 77 -7.86 9.61 -4.34
CA VAL A 77 -8.25 10.92 -3.78
C VAL A 77 -8.41 11.89 -4.94
N LYS A 78 -9.63 12.39 -5.14
CA LYS A 78 -10.00 13.30 -6.24
C LYS A 78 -10.74 14.53 -5.72
N PRO A 79 -10.03 15.50 -5.13
CA PRO A 79 -10.65 16.74 -4.68
C PRO A 79 -11.34 17.48 -5.81
N ALA A 80 -12.53 18.03 -5.56
CA ALA A 80 -13.18 18.92 -6.49
C ALA A 80 -12.30 20.15 -6.76
N VAL A 81 -12.15 20.53 -8.01
CA VAL A 81 -11.31 21.68 -8.41
C VAL A 81 -12.22 22.84 -8.86
N THR A 82 -11.99 24.00 -8.27
CA THR A 82 -12.62 25.24 -8.72
C THR A 82 -11.55 26.20 -9.22
N VAL A 83 -11.72 26.65 -10.46
CA VAL A 83 -10.84 27.64 -11.11
C VAL A 83 -11.60 28.95 -11.26
N GLN A 84 -10.98 30.05 -10.86
CA GLN A 84 -11.49 31.41 -11.05
C GLN A 84 -10.43 32.25 -11.77
N ILE A 85 -10.87 33.04 -12.76
CA ILE A 85 -10.02 34.03 -13.46
C ILE A 85 -10.81 35.34 -13.52
N ASP A 86 -10.22 36.46 -13.16
CA ASP A 86 -10.86 37.78 -13.09
C ASP A 86 -12.12 37.82 -12.21
N GLY A 87 -12.21 36.92 -11.21
CA GLY A 87 -13.36 36.79 -10.33
C GLY A 87 -14.50 35.93 -10.92
N GLU A 88 -14.40 35.52 -12.17
CA GLU A 88 -15.35 34.60 -12.81
C GLU A 88 -14.98 33.15 -12.53
N THR A 89 -15.97 32.32 -12.16
CA THR A 89 -15.78 30.90 -11.93
C THR A 89 -15.95 30.13 -13.24
N LEU A 90 -14.89 29.43 -13.64
CA LEU A 90 -14.87 28.59 -14.85
C LEU A 90 -15.58 27.25 -14.59
N LYS A 91 -16.08 26.64 -15.66
CA LYS A 91 -16.79 25.36 -15.63
C LYS A 91 -15.86 24.22 -16.07
N GLU A 92 -15.73 23.21 -15.21
CA GLU A 92 -15.05 21.98 -15.58
C GLU A 92 -15.70 21.30 -16.78
N LYS A 93 -14.90 20.73 -17.69
CA LYS A 93 -15.27 20.09 -18.96
C LYS A 93 -15.75 21.04 -20.06
N GLU A 94 -16.07 22.29 -19.75
CA GLU A 94 -16.37 23.34 -20.75
C GLU A 94 -15.17 24.25 -20.95
N ASP A 95 -14.63 24.82 -19.86
CA ASP A 95 -13.54 25.79 -19.88
C ASP A 95 -12.19 25.19 -19.51
N TYR A 96 -12.17 24.11 -18.71
CA TYR A 96 -10.96 23.38 -18.31
C TYR A 96 -11.23 21.90 -18.05
N SER A 97 -10.15 21.11 -18.03
CA SER A 97 -10.13 19.70 -17.63
C SER A 97 -9.10 19.48 -16.51
N VAL A 98 -9.34 18.46 -15.68
CA VAL A 98 -8.45 18.06 -14.57
C VAL A 98 -7.96 16.64 -14.74
N TYR A 99 -6.70 16.39 -14.37
CA TYR A 99 -6.05 15.08 -14.43
C TYR A 99 -5.27 14.87 -13.13
N TYR A 100 -5.57 13.78 -12.43
CA TYR A 100 -4.93 13.46 -11.16
C TYR A 100 -3.74 12.51 -11.36
N ARG A 101 -2.67 12.76 -10.61
CA ARG A 101 -1.45 11.91 -10.60
C ARG A 101 -0.99 11.63 -9.18
N ASN A 102 -0.48 10.41 -8.94
CA ASN A 102 0.01 9.96 -7.62
C ASN A 102 -1.05 10.10 -6.51
N ASN A 103 -2.32 9.94 -6.85
CA ASN A 103 -3.45 10.23 -5.98
C ASN A 103 -4.05 8.98 -5.31
N THR A 104 -3.30 7.87 -5.25
CA THR A 104 -3.75 6.58 -4.71
C THR A 104 -3.01 6.16 -3.43
N SER A 105 -1.92 6.84 -3.07
CA SER A 105 -1.10 6.49 -1.91
C SER A 105 -0.77 7.74 -1.08
N ALA A 106 -0.44 7.54 0.18
CA ALA A 106 0.01 8.61 1.06
C ALA A 106 1.28 9.28 0.49
N GLY A 107 1.32 10.60 0.56
CA GLY A 107 2.39 11.42 0.00
C GLY A 107 1.90 12.63 -0.76
N THR A 108 2.71 13.15 -1.68
CA THR A 108 2.35 14.29 -2.53
C THR A 108 1.68 13.81 -3.81
N ALA A 109 0.48 14.30 -4.05
CA ALA A 109 -0.30 14.09 -5.25
C ALA A 109 -0.42 15.39 -6.06
N TYR A 110 -0.78 15.27 -7.32
CA TYR A 110 -0.83 16.39 -8.26
C TYR A 110 -2.11 16.39 -9.07
N ILE A 111 -2.55 17.59 -9.43
CA ILE A 111 -3.66 17.84 -10.33
C ILE A 111 -3.13 18.71 -11.46
N ASP A 112 -3.09 18.17 -12.67
CA ASP A 112 -2.82 18.96 -13.86
C ASP A 112 -4.14 19.52 -14.39
N ILE A 113 -4.19 20.83 -14.56
CA ILE A 113 -5.36 21.57 -14.94
C ILE A 113 -5.07 22.21 -16.30
N VAL A 114 -5.89 21.92 -17.28
CA VAL A 114 -5.67 22.32 -18.68
C VAL A 114 -6.90 23.07 -19.16
N GLY A 115 -6.71 24.32 -19.57
CA GLY A 115 -7.76 25.14 -20.17
C GLY A 115 -8.20 24.61 -21.53
N ILE A 116 -9.46 24.83 -21.89
CA ILE A 116 -10.11 24.35 -23.11
C ILE A 116 -10.50 25.52 -24.02
N GLY A 117 -10.18 25.38 -25.30
CA GLY A 117 -10.56 26.34 -26.34
C GLY A 117 -9.60 27.53 -26.48
N ASP A 118 -9.94 28.45 -27.38
CA ASP A 118 -9.05 29.56 -27.76
C ASP A 118 -8.93 30.63 -26.66
N SER A 119 -9.90 30.73 -25.76
CA SER A 119 -9.92 31.69 -24.64
C SER A 119 -9.15 31.20 -23.41
N HIS A 120 -8.90 29.89 -23.30
CA HIS A 120 -8.28 29.26 -22.13
C HIS A 120 -7.12 28.36 -22.58
N ARG A 121 -6.08 28.94 -23.19
CA ARG A 121 -4.90 28.21 -23.70
C ARG A 121 -3.79 28.13 -22.66
N TRP A 122 -4.11 27.80 -21.42
CA TRP A 122 -3.17 27.70 -20.32
C TRP A 122 -3.16 26.28 -19.71
N GLN A 123 -2.08 25.96 -19.05
CA GLN A 123 -2.00 24.77 -18.20
C GLN A 123 -1.29 25.11 -16.90
N THR A 124 -1.61 24.39 -15.85
CA THR A 124 -0.97 24.52 -14.55
C THR A 124 -1.06 23.23 -13.76
N THR A 125 -0.22 23.09 -12.74
CA THR A 125 -0.25 21.95 -11.83
C THR A 125 -0.45 22.45 -10.39
N LYS A 126 -1.40 21.88 -9.70
CA LYS A 126 -1.65 22.09 -8.26
C LYS A 126 -1.26 20.81 -7.51
N SER A 127 -0.43 20.90 -6.47
CA SER A 127 -0.14 19.79 -5.58
C SER A 127 -1.11 19.77 -4.40
N PHE A 128 -1.35 18.56 -3.86
CA PHE A 128 -2.04 18.34 -2.60
C PHE A 128 -1.37 17.18 -1.84
N THR A 129 -1.68 17.04 -0.56
CA THR A 129 -1.11 16.00 0.27
C THR A 129 -2.15 14.93 0.58
N ILE A 130 -1.77 13.66 0.47
CA ILE A 130 -2.52 12.54 1.03
C ILE A 130 -1.80 12.11 2.30
N ALA A 131 -2.39 12.42 3.45
CA ALA A 131 -1.88 12.04 4.75
C ALA A 131 -2.12 10.55 5.01
N GLN A 132 -1.19 9.91 5.71
CA GLN A 132 -1.34 8.51 6.13
C GLN A 132 -2.59 8.34 7.00
N GLN A 133 -3.29 7.21 6.84
CA GLN A 133 -4.40 6.83 7.70
C GLN A 133 -3.86 6.35 9.06
N LYS A 134 -4.35 6.95 10.13
CA LYS A 134 -3.94 6.57 11.49
C LYS A 134 -4.62 5.29 11.93
N LEU A 135 -3.82 4.34 12.46
CA LEU A 135 -4.30 3.11 13.09
C LEU A 135 -4.27 3.25 14.62
N SER A 136 -5.25 2.62 15.28
CA SER A 136 -5.30 2.46 16.74
C SER A 136 -4.78 1.10 17.19
N TYR A 137 -4.72 0.11 16.29
CA TYR A 137 -4.26 -1.25 16.54
C TYR A 137 -3.61 -1.86 15.30
N ILE A 138 -2.62 -2.72 15.51
CA ILE A 138 -2.04 -3.58 14.48
C ILE A 138 -2.06 -5.00 15.01
N GLY A 139 -2.67 -5.91 14.26
CA GLY A 139 -2.71 -7.35 14.53
C GLY A 139 -2.07 -8.16 13.41
N VAL A 140 -1.72 -9.39 13.73
CA VAL A 140 -1.11 -10.32 12.80
C VAL A 140 -1.71 -11.70 12.96
N ASN A 141 -1.98 -12.35 11.84
CA ASN A 141 -2.29 -13.76 11.73
C ASN A 141 -1.05 -14.49 11.23
N TYR A 142 -0.65 -15.56 11.90
CA TYR A 142 0.51 -16.35 11.51
C TYR A 142 0.29 -17.83 11.84
N LYS A 143 1.01 -18.68 11.16
CA LYS A 143 1.02 -20.12 11.35
C LYS A 143 2.43 -20.61 11.61
N GLY A 144 2.56 -21.77 12.23
CA GLY A 144 3.78 -22.55 12.21
C GLY A 144 4.20 -22.91 10.76
N VAL A 145 5.36 -23.47 10.57
CA VAL A 145 5.81 -24.02 9.29
C VAL A 145 4.87 -25.14 8.86
N GLU A 146 4.67 -25.28 7.55
CA GLU A 146 3.75 -26.25 6.92
C GLU A 146 3.86 -27.64 7.56
N GLY A 147 2.72 -28.18 8.04
CA GLY A 147 2.63 -29.49 8.71
C GLY A 147 2.56 -29.43 10.23
N THR A 148 2.66 -28.28 10.85
CA THR A 148 2.54 -28.06 12.29
C THR A 148 1.26 -27.30 12.62
N GLY A 149 0.56 -27.72 13.67
CA GLY A 149 -0.80 -27.29 14.00
C GLY A 149 -1.03 -25.78 14.14
N GLU A 150 -2.28 -25.40 14.40
CA GLU A 150 -2.78 -24.02 14.40
C GLU A 150 -2.24 -23.12 15.54
N ASP A 151 -1.37 -23.63 16.43
CA ASP A 151 -1.09 -23.04 17.74
C ASP A 151 0.24 -22.25 17.83
N GLY A 152 0.73 -21.68 16.71
CA GLY A 152 1.90 -20.76 16.75
C GLY A 152 3.22 -21.42 17.15
N TYR A 153 3.38 -22.70 16.89
CA TYR A 153 4.65 -23.42 17.07
C TYR A 153 5.23 -23.94 15.76
N VAL A 154 6.51 -24.12 15.73
CA VAL A 154 7.26 -24.69 14.59
C VAL A 154 8.21 -25.76 15.10
N TYR A 155 8.59 -26.72 14.27
CA TYR A 155 9.59 -27.71 14.65
C TYR A 155 11.00 -27.23 14.30
N TYR A 156 11.91 -27.56 15.18
CA TYR A 156 13.34 -27.34 14.97
C TYR A 156 13.84 -28.13 13.75
N THR A 157 14.61 -27.48 12.90
CA THR A 157 15.14 -28.07 11.65
C THR A 157 16.66 -28.02 11.57
N GLY A 158 17.36 -27.51 12.61
CA GLY A 158 18.79 -27.23 12.53
C GLY A 158 19.13 -25.93 11.77
N SER A 159 18.15 -25.28 11.21
CA SER A 159 18.28 -24.02 10.46
C SER A 159 17.36 -22.96 11.07
N ASP A 160 17.43 -21.75 10.53
CA ASP A 160 16.53 -20.64 10.93
C ASP A 160 15.07 -20.99 10.64
N VAL A 161 14.23 -20.96 11.67
CA VAL A 161 12.82 -21.34 11.61
C VAL A 161 11.95 -20.16 11.99
N LEU A 162 11.17 -19.67 11.03
CA LEU A 162 10.31 -18.52 11.16
C LEU A 162 8.84 -18.88 10.96
N PRO A 163 7.91 -18.27 11.70
CA PRO A 163 6.50 -18.47 11.47
C PRO A 163 6.08 -17.86 10.13
N THR A 164 5.12 -18.49 9.45
CA THR A 164 4.53 -17.96 8.23
C THR A 164 3.49 -16.91 8.58
N ILE A 165 3.72 -15.67 8.18
CA ILE A 165 2.74 -14.59 8.31
C ILE A 165 1.65 -14.79 7.26
N THR A 166 0.41 -14.99 7.68
CA THR A 166 -0.75 -15.23 6.81
C THR A 166 -1.59 -13.98 6.58
N GLY A 167 -1.42 -12.95 7.41
CA GLY A 167 -2.08 -11.66 7.24
C GLY A 167 -1.70 -10.67 8.32
N VAL A 168 -1.64 -9.40 7.95
CA VAL A 168 -1.47 -8.28 8.88
C VAL A 168 -2.63 -7.33 8.68
N TYR A 169 -3.21 -6.84 9.76
CA TYR A 169 -4.35 -5.94 9.71
C TYR A 169 -4.21 -4.81 10.73
N GLY A 170 -4.90 -3.72 10.45
CA GLY A 170 -5.00 -2.59 11.37
C GLY A 170 -6.45 -2.23 11.66
N ILE A 171 -6.68 -1.51 12.75
CA ILE A 171 -7.97 -0.88 13.05
C ILE A 171 -7.80 0.62 12.88
N ILE A 172 -8.65 1.25 12.05
CA ILE A 172 -8.63 2.69 11.82
C ILE A 172 -8.97 3.42 13.13
N SER A 173 -8.11 4.38 13.49
CA SER A 173 -8.27 5.16 14.73
C SER A 173 -9.62 5.88 14.80
N GLY A 174 -10.30 5.75 15.93
CA GLY A 174 -11.63 6.34 16.17
C GLY A 174 -12.79 5.59 15.54
N THR A 175 -12.53 4.41 14.94
CA THR A 175 -13.56 3.53 14.34
C THR A 175 -13.35 2.08 14.77
N SER A 176 -14.27 1.19 14.35
CA SER A 176 -14.10 -0.26 14.41
C SER A 176 -13.72 -0.87 13.04
N THR A 177 -13.41 -0.05 12.06
CA THR A 177 -13.09 -0.52 10.71
C THR A 177 -11.73 -1.18 10.68
N MET A 178 -11.70 -2.42 10.25
CA MET A 178 -10.50 -3.20 10.03
C MET A 178 -10.03 -3.05 8.57
N VAL A 179 -8.72 -2.88 8.38
CA VAL A 179 -8.06 -2.82 7.08
C VAL A 179 -6.94 -3.84 7.01
N ASN A 180 -6.79 -4.50 5.89
CA ASN A 180 -5.66 -5.39 5.64
C ASN A 180 -4.45 -4.56 5.17
N LEU A 181 -3.29 -4.83 5.77
CA LEU A 181 -2.03 -4.22 5.36
C LEU A 181 -1.35 -5.12 4.32
N SER A 182 -0.81 -4.51 3.28
CA SER A 182 0.00 -5.21 2.28
C SER A 182 1.44 -5.40 2.78
N ALA A 183 2.19 -6.31 2.15
CA ALA A 183 3.62 -6.50 2.45
C ALA A 183 4.47 -5.23 2.18
N ASP A 184 3.93 -4.27 1.42
CA ASP A 184 4.58 -2.98 1.17
C ASP A 184 4.43 -2.02 2.35
N ASP A 185 3.48 -2.27 3.26
CA ASP A 185 3.19 -1.40 4.40
C ASP A 185 4.03 -1.69 5.64
N TYR A 186 4.62 -2.89 5.78
CA TYR A 186 5.29 -3.28 7.03
C TYR A 186 6.56 -4.12 6.81
N ASN A 187 7.35 -4.20 7.87
CA ASN A 187 8.41 -5.18 8.07
C ASN A 187 8.05 -6.11 9.23
N VAL A 188 8.55 -7.34 9.18
CA VAL A 188 8.55 -8.26 10.32
C VAL A 188 9.90 -8.21 10.97
N GLU A 189 9.96 -7.81 12.23
CA GLU A 189 11.21 -7.74 13.01
C GLU A 189 11.20 -8.84 14.08
N TYR A 190 12.15 -9.76 14.00
CA TYR A 190 12.34 -10.81 15.00
C TYR A 190 13.18 -10.27 16.14
N THR A 191 12.71 -10.38 17.38
CA THR A 191 13.28 -9.70 18.54
C THR A 191 14.02 -10.62 19.52
N SER A 192 13.83 -11.93 19.38
CA SER A 192 14.51 -12.93 20.22
C SER A 192 15.62 -13.61 19.42
N GLY A 193 16.82 -13.57 19.89
CA GLY A 193 18.03 -14.29 19.50
C GLY A 193 18.03 -15.10 18.21
N SER A 194 18.77 -16.18 18.20
CA SER A 194 18.83 -17.07 17.03
C SER A 194 17.54 -17.89 16.91
N ASN A 195 16.81 -17.73 15.79
CA ASN A 195 15.64 -18.58 15.44
C ASN A 195 16.06 -20.05 15.14
N THR A 196 17.30 -20.41 15.42
CA THR A 196 17.89 -21.74 15.26
C THR A 196 17.93 -22.52 16.57
N THR A 197 17.28 -22.06 17.63
CA THR A 197 17.25 -22.72 18.94
C THR A 197 15.83 -23.05 19.36
N VAL A 198 15.68 -24.14 20.08
CA VAL A 198 14.42 -24.50 20.73
C VAL A 198 14.07 -23.49 21.81
N GLY A 199 12.79 -23.18 21.96
CA GLY A 199 12.30 -22.25 22.98
C GLY A 199 11.29 -21.26 22.44
N THR A 200 10.98 -20.25 23.26
CA THR A 200 10.05 -19.17 22.91
C THR A 200 10.79 -18.04 22.20
N HIS A 201 10.32 -17.68 21.05
CA HIS A 201 10.82 -16.60 20.21
C HIS A 201 9.73 -15.56 20.00
N SER A 202 10.12 -14.34 19.61
CA SER A 202 9.19 -13.27 19.40
C SER A 202 9.49 -12.45 18.15
N PHE A 203 8.45 -11.84 17.63
CA PHE A 203 8.53 -10.90 16.51
C PHE A 203 7.50 -9.78 16.67
N LYS A 204 7.70 -8.69 15.94
CA LYS A 204 6.77 -7.58 15.87
C LYS A 204 6.57 -7.11 14.43
N ILE A 205 5.43 -6.51 14.19
CA ILE A 205 5.12 -5.84 12.92
C ILE A 205 5.43 -4.36 13.06
N VAL A 206 6.28 -3.85 12.18
CA VAL A 206 6.70 -2.43 12.17
C VAL A 206 6.31 -1.81 10.84
N LEU A 207 5.51 -0.73 10.87
CA LEU A 207 5.15 -0.03 9.64
C LEU A 207 6.37 0.61 9.01
N LYS A 208 6.45 0.51 7.69
CA LYS A 208 7.46 1.22 6.89
C LYS A 208 7.14 2.72 6.85
N SER A 209 8.13 3.55 6.71
CA SER A 209 7.93 5.00 6.52
C SER A 209 7.16 5.34 5.24
N SER A 210 7.22 4.45 4.23
CA SER A 210 6.49 4.55 2.97
C SER A 210 5.06 3.98 3.03
N SER A 211 4.63 3.44 4.18
CA SER A 211 3.28 2.90 4.33
C SER A 211 2.21 3.97 4.14
N ASN A 212 1.05 3.55 3.65
CA ASN A 212 -0.15 4.37 3.62
C ASN A 212 -0.78 4.60 5.01
N TYR A 213 -0.23 3.96 6.03
CA TYR A 213 -0.72 3.97 7.40
C TYR A 213 0.34 4.47 8.38
N THR A 214 -0.13 5.05 9.49
CA THR A 214 0.70 5.41 10.63
C THR A 214 0.13 4.84 11.92
N PHE A 215 1.01 4.52 12.87
CA PHE A 215 0.65 3.98 14.18
C PHE A 215 1.52 4.61 15.26
N SER A 216 0.90 5.13 16.29
CA SER A 216 1.58 5.79 17.41
C SER A 216 1.41 5.08 18.75
N GLY A 217 0.78 3.88 18.74
CA GLY A 217 0.61 3.05 19.94
C GLY A 217 1.82 2.18 20.25
N THR A 218 1.68 1.35 21.27
CA THR A 218 2.69 0.32 21.60
C THR A 218 2.57 -0.83 20.61
N ILE A 219 3.68 -1.18 19.97
CA ILE A 219 3.74 -2.33 19.06
C ILE A 219 3.64 -3.61 19.89
N THR A 220 2.68 -4.46 19.55
CA THR A 220 2.49 -5.75 20.19
C THR A 220 3.60 -6.71 19.78
N GLU A 221 4.23 -7.35 20.75
CA GLU A 221 5.16 -8.45 20.56
C GLU A 221 4.37 -9.76 20.43
N ASN A 222 4.54 -10.45 19.31
CA ASN A 222 3.91 -11.74 19.04
C ASN A 222 4.91 -12.85 19.33
N ARG A 223 4.45 -14.00 19.80
CA ARG A 223 5.32 -15.10 20.25
C ARG A 223 5.01 -16.37 19.48
N TYR A 224 6.05 -17.16 19.22
CA TYR A 224 5.99 -18.50 18.68
C TYR A 224 7.00 -19.39 19.40
N ASN A 225 6.78 -20.70 19.37
CA ASN A 225 7.66 -21.66 20.02
C ASN A 225 8.30 -22.57 18.97
N ILE A 226 9.59 -22.82 19.13
CA ILE A 226 10.32 -23.83 18.38
C ILE A 226 10.44 -25.04 19.29
N TYR A 227 9.94 -26.19 18.85
CA TYR A 227 9.98 -27.46 19.58
C TYR A 227 10.80 -28.49 18.81
N TYR A 228 11.35 -29.44 19.54
CA TYR A 228 11.87 -30.65 18.92
C TYR A 228 10.73 -31.53 18.41
N ASN A 229 10.88 -32.05 17.21
CA ASN A 229 10.04 -33.14 16.74
C ASN A 229 10.65 -34.48 17.21
N ILE A 230 10.27 -34.94 18.40
CA ILE A 230 10.77 -36.23 18.94
C ILE A 230 10.38 -37.44 18.10
N GLY A 231 9.46 -37.32 17.18
CA GLY A 231 9.11 -38.35 16.19
C GLY A 231 9.91 -38.28 14.89
N ALA A 232 10.85 -37.33 14.76
CA ALA A 232 11.68 -37.24 13.57
C ALA A 232 12.79 -38.31 13.58
N ASP A 233 13.15 -38.80 12.39
CA ASP A 233 14.21 -39.82 12.20
C ASP A 233 15.57 -39.36 12.70
N SER A 234 15.77 -38.02 12.86
CA SER A 234 17.00 -37.44 13.40
C SER A 234 17.14 -37.57 14.93
N VAL A 235 16.03 -37.86 15.63
CA VAL A 235 16.01 -37.97 17.11
C VAL A 235 16.09 -39.42 17.49
N THR A 236 17.13 -39.75 18.27
CA THR A 236 17.37 -41.10 18.76
C THR A 236 17.55 -41.10 20.27
N VAL A 237 17.22 -42.22 20.89
CA VAL A 237 17.55 -42.47 22.31
C VAL A 237 18.98 -42.98 22.38
N SER A 238 19.89 -42.20 22.98
CA SER A 238 21.22 -42.66 23.31
C SER A 238 21.25 -43.18 24.76
N ASN A 239 22.13 -44.10 25.07
CA ASN A 239 22.14 -44.85 26.34
C ASN A 239 20.83 -45.59 26.57
N GLY A 240 20.49 -46.48 25.62
CA GLY A 240 19.18 -47.13 25.51
C GLY A 240 18.70 -47.73 26.80
N LEU A 241 17.39 -47.81 26.94
CA LEU A 241 16.75 -48.57 27.99
C LEU A 241 17.27 -50.00 27.94
N SER A 242 18.18 -50.36 28.84
CA SER A 242 18.61 -51.74 28.99
C SER A 242 17.51 -52.49 29.74
N ASP A 243 17.30 -53.75 29.40
CA ASP A 243 16.50 -54.65 30.18
C ASP A 243 16.97 -54.63 31.63
N SER A 244 16.08 -54.41 32.57
CA SER A 244 16.37 -54.42 33.97
C SER A 244 15.56 -55.50 34.68
N THR A 245 16.21 -56.21 35.62
CA THR A 245 15.53 -57.21 36.43
C THR A 245 14.72 -56.50 37.51
N TYR A 246 13.47 -56.93 37.73
CA TYR A 246 12.63 -56.38 38.79
C TYR A 246 13.26 -56.63 40.17
N THR A 247 13.51 -55.55 40.93
CA THR A 247 14.15 -55.56 42.23
C THR A 247 13.20 -55.35 43.40
N GLY A 248 11.90 -55.31 43.19
CA GLY A 248 10.90 -55.02 44.21
C GLY A 248 10.66 -53.52 44.45
N THR A 249 11.37 -52.65 43.77
CA THR A 249 11.24 -51.19 43.84
C THR A 249 11.07 -50.57 42.48
N ALA A 250 10.48 -49.36 42.43
CA ALA A 250 10.32 -48.61 41.16
C ALA A 250 11.70 -48.33 40.57
N GLN A 251 11.90 -48.73 39.31
CA GLN A 251 13.08 -48.47 38.55
C GLN A 251 12.83 -47.33 37.57
N ARG A 252 13.72 -46.33 37.53
CA ARG A 252 13.65 -45.19 36.63
C ARG A 252 14.91 -45.21 35.77
N PRO A 253 14.84 -45.79 34.56
CA PRO A 253 15.98 -45.76 33.67
C PRO A 253 16.28 -44.33 33.24
N GLU A 254 17.55 -43.99 33.18
CA GLU A 254 18.00 -42.73 32.59
C GLU A 254 18.21 -42.95 31.11
N PHE A 255 17.72 -42.05 30.30
CA PHE A 255 17.93 -42.02 28.87
C PHE A 255 18.23 -40.59 28.40
N THR A 256 18.95 -40.46 27.30
CA THR A 256 19.23 -39.19 26.68
C THR A 256 18.63 -39.18 25.27
N LEU A 257 17.87 -38.14 24.92
CA LEU A 257 17.47 -37.89 23.56
C LEU A 257 18.61 -37.14 22.85
N VAL A 258 18.96 -37.64 21.67
CA VAL A 258 19.97 -37.02 20.81
C VAL A 258 19.34 -36.70 19.46
N ASP A 259 19.42 -35.46 19.04
CA ASP A 259 19.09 -35.05 17.70
C ASP A 259 20.38 -34.97 16.89
N SER A 260 20.51 -35.80 15.86
CA SER A 260 21.70 -35.83 14.99
C SER A 260 21.87 -34.52 14.19
N GLN A 261 20.87 -33.69 14.12
CA GLN A 261 20.92 -32.37 13.49
C GLN A 261 21.27 -31.25 14.48
N ASN A 262 21.30 -31.54 15.79
CA ASN A 262 21.67 -30.60 16.83
C ASN A 262 22.73 -31.18 17.75
N SER A 263 23.97 -30.79 17.52
CA SER A 263 25.13 -31.27 18.30
C SER A 263 25.11 -30.89 19.80
N ALA A 264 24.21 -29.97 20.21
CA ALA A 264 24.07 -29.55 21.62
C ALA A 264 23.18 -30.50 22.44
N GLY A 265 22.55 -31.49 21.81
CA GLY A 265 21.62 -32.40 22.48
C GLY A 265 20.25 -31.76 22.78
N ILE A 266 19.28 -32.61 23.11
CA ILE A 266 17.95 -32.19 23.58
C ILE A 266 18.06 -32.01 25.09
N GLN A 267 17.89 -30.80 25.60
CA GLN A 267 17.89 -30.51 27.04
C GLN A 267 16.48 -30.62 27.62
#